data_1c2642271b4c7091cc2b721ebcb0f22f
#
_entry.id   1c2642271b4c7091cc2b721ebcb0f22f
#
_cell.length_a   1.000
_cell.length_b   1.000
_cell.length_c   1.000
_cell.angle_alpha   90.00
_cell.angle_beta   90.00
_cell.angle_gamma   90.00
#
_symmetry.space_group_name_H-M   'P 1'
#
loop_
_entity.id
_entity.type
_entity.pdbx_description
1 polymer ?
#
loop_
_entity_poly.entity_id
_entity_poly.type
_entity_poly.pdbx_seq_one_letter_code
_entity_poly.pdbx_strand_id
1 'polypeptide(L)'
;MILRIVRGHVAADRLDALTEGFVDRYAPLARDTPGLVRFHAAVRPDADGHELVVVTFWSSVEAALKAYGGDMASVRTLDGLARDADLTAVEYFEIDETQFRRSRVDAAVLRLTFGRVAKGIDAEIQQELRSRLHELEPAMTEAYVGRRMVGHDVQIAFISAWDTASTRRPLDQAFWPDISGRYERFDVATYRPIVSGAESGSAAPEIGRAHV
;
A
#
# COMPACT_ATOMS: atom_id res chain seq x y z
N MET A 1 -4.17 12.01 -4.79
CA MET A 1 -4.50 10.56 -4.84
C MET A 1 -4.72 10.07 -3.41
N ILE A 2 -5.56 9.05 -3.23
CA ILE A 2 -5.86 8.52 -1.88
C ILE A 2 -5.41 7.06 -1.80
N LEU A 3 -4.72 6.73 -0.73
CA LEU A 3 -4.41 5.37 -0.32
C LEU A 3 -5.44 4.92 0.71
N ARG A 4 -6.02 3.75 0.51
CA ARG A 4 -6.87 3.07 1.49
C ARG A 4 -6.26 1.73 1.84
N ILE A 5 -6.11 1.45 3.12
CA ILE A 5 -5.59 0.20 3.67
C ILE A 5 -6.67 -0.45 4.52
N VAL A 6 -7.04 -1.66 4.19
CA VAL A 6 -7.91 -2.50 5.01
C VAL A 6 -7.07 -3.63 5.60
N ARG A 7 -7.23 -3.86 6.89
CA ARG A 7 -6.58 -4.97 7.60
C ARG A 7 -7.62 -5.94 8.10
N GLY A 8 -7.25 -7.20 8.18
CA GLY A 8 -8.09 -8.24 8.73
C GLY A 8 -7.28 -9.48 9.09
N HIS A 9 -7.97 -10.47 9.61
CA HIS A 9 -7.44 -11.78 9.93
C HIS A 9 -8.12 -12.86 9.09
N VAL A 10 -7.35 -13.86 8.69
CA VAL A 10 -7.80 -15.01 7.92
C VAL A 10 -7.34 -16.27 8.63
N ALA A 11 -8.26 -17.14 8.99
CA ALA A 11 -7.93 -18.45 9.51
C ALA A 11 -7.16 -19.29 8.48
N ALA A 12 -6.22 -20.10 8.95
CA ALA A 12 -5.30 -20.83 8.07
C ALA A 12 -6.03 -21.72 7.05
N ASP A 13 -7.15 -22.33 7.44
CA ASP A 13 -8.00 -23.20 6.61
C ASP A 13 -8.83 -22.42 5.56
N ARG A 14 -8.91 -21.08 5.65
CA ARG A 14 -9.63 -20.22 4.73
C ARG A 14 -8.74 -19.53 3.71
N LEU A 15 -7.41 -19.61 3.85
CA LEU A 15 -6.48 -18.86 3.02
C LEU A 15 -6.58 -19.21 1.53
N ASP A 16 -6.74 -20.48 1.18
CA ASP A 16 -6.84 -20.92 -0.21
C ASP A 16 -8.13 -20.39 -0.86
N ALA A 17 -9.28 -20.54 -0.19
CA ALA A 17 -10.56 -20.02 -0.69
C ALA A 17 -10.54 -18.48 -0.83
N LEU A 18 -9.91 -17.77 0.12
CA LEU A 18 -9.72 -16.33 0.04
C LEU A 18 -8.84 -15.96 -1.14
N THR A 19 -7.75 -16.68 -1.35
CA THR A 19 -6.80 -16.45 -2.47
C THR A 19 -7.51 -16.60 -3.82
N GLU A 20 -8.26 -17.68 -4.02
CA GLU A 20 -9.09 -17.90 -5.21
C GLU A 20 -10.10 -16.75 -5.40
N GLY A 21 -10.79 -16.35 -4.32
CA GLY A 21 -11.72 -15.22 -4.36
C GLY A 21 -11.07 -13.91 -4.79
N PHE A 22 -9.85 -13.62 -4.33
CA PHE A 22 -9.12 -12.43 -4.76
C PHE A 22 -8.68 -12.49 -6.22
N VAL A 23 -8.21 -13.64 -6.69
CA VAL A 23 -7.77 -13.81 -8.09
C VAL A 23 -8.95 -13.79 -9.05
N ASP A 24 -10.00 -14.55 -8.78
CA ASP A 24 -11.08 -14.82 -9.74
C ASP A 24 -12.18 -13.77 -9.75
N ARG A 25 -12.42 -13.10 -8.63
CA ARG A 25 -13.51 -12.12 -8.51
C ARG A 25 -13.02 -10.70 -8.24
N TYR A 26 -12.18 -10.54 -7.20
CA TYR A 26 -11.75 -9.18 -6.81
C TYR A 26 -10.87 -8.51 -7.87
N ALA A 27 -9.87 -9.23 -8.39
CA ALA A 27 -8.93 -8.64 -9.34
C ALA A 27 -9.59 -8.18 -10.65
N PRO A 28 -10.51 -8.93 -11.29
CA PRO A 28 -11.28 -8.45 -12.42
C PRO A 28 -12.11 -7.21 -12.07
N LEU A 29 -12.89 -7.28 -10.98
CA LEU A 29 -13.71 -6.15 -10.53
C LEU A 29 -12.88 -4.90 -10.25
N ALA A 30 -11.74 -5.06 -9.58
CA ALA A 30 -10.84 -3.95 -9.26
C ALA A 30 -10.29 -3.27 -10.50
N ARG A 31 -9.91 -4.04 -11.53
CA ARG A 31 -9.42 -3.49 -12.82
C ARG A 31 -10.48 -2.66 -13.57
N ASP A 32 -11.75 -3.03 -13.39
CA ASP A 32 -12.88 -2.38 -14.06
C ASP A 32 -13.52 -1.27 -13.19
N THR A 33 -13.01 -1.05 -11.98
CA THR A 33 -13.55 -0.04 -11.06
C THR A 33 -13.00 1.34 -11.39
N PRO A 34 -13.85 2.31 -11.83
CA PRO A 34 -13.39 3.63 -12.22
C PRO A 34 -12.70 4.36 -11.08
N GLY A 35 -11.52 4.90 -11.37
CA GLY A 35 -10.72 5.68 -10.43
C GLY A 35 -9.88 4.85 -9.45
N LEU A 36 -9.94 3.52 -9.51
CA LEU A 36 -9.00 2.66 -8.81
C LEU A 36 -7.71 2.52 -9.64
N VAL A 37 -6.67 3.22 -9.23
CA VAL A 37 -5.40 3.29 -9.97
C VAL A 37 -4.57 2.03 -9.80
N ARG A 38 -4.52 1.50 -8.58
CA ARG A 38 -3.69 0.35 -8.21
C ARG A 38 -4.29 -0.39 -7.02
N PHE A 39 -4.03 -1.69 -6.91
CA PHE A 39 -4.38 -2.48 -5.75
C PHE A 39 -3.39 -3.61 -5.48
N HIS A 40 -3.30 -4.00 -4.20
CA HIS A 40 -2.59 -5.18 -3.73
C HIS A 40 -3.44 -5.85 -2.65
N ALA A 41 -3.57 -7.16 -2.73
CA ALA A 41 -4.01 -8.00 -1.61
C ALA A 41 -2.86 -8.89 -1.21
N ALA A 42 -2.52 -8.93 0.07
CA ALA A 42 -1.35 -9.62 0.56
C ALA A 42 -1.57 -10.16 1.98
N VAL A 43 -0.83 -11.19 2.34
CA VAL A 43 -0.90 -11.83 3.65
C VAL A 43 0.47 -12.01 4.27
N ARG A 44 0.49 -12.07 5.61
CA ARG A 44 1.65 -12.54 6.37
C ARG A 44 1.20 -13.51 7.45
N PRO A 45 2.03 -14.48 7.84
CA PRO A 45 1.72 -15.36 8.97
C PRO A 45 1.45 -14.54 10.25
N ASP A 46 0.48 -14.98 11.02
CA ASP A 46 0.14 -14.49 12.35
C ASP A 46 -0.10 -15.68 13.28
N ALA A 47 -0.32 -15.44 14.58
CA ALA A 47 -0.39 -16.49 15.61
C ALA A 47 -1.40 -17.60 15.29
N ASP A 48 -2.60 -17.23 14.84
CA ASP A 48 -3.73 -18.15 14.62
C ASP A 48 -4.13 -18.25 13.13
N GLY A 49 -3.25 -17.85 12.21
CA GLY A 49 -3.57 -17.85 10.78
C GLY A 49 -2.71 -16.85 10.01
N HIS A 50 -3.38 -15.86 9.38
CA HIS A 50 -2.70 -14.84 8.58
C HIS A 50 -3.33 -13.47 8.80
N GLU A 51 -2.49 -12.45 8.93
CA GLU A 51 -2.94 -11.07 8.75
C GLU A 51 -3.14 -10.82 7.25
N LEU A 52 -4.33 -10.36 6.88
CA LEU A 52 -4.66 -9.87 5.55
C LEU A 52 -4.48 -8.35 5.49
N VAL A 53 -3.89 -7.88 4.40
CA VAL A 53 -3.93 -6.47 4.03
C VAL A 53 -4.44 -6.31 2.61
N VAL A 54 -5.38 -5.37 2.41
CA VAL A 54 -5.83 -4.93 1.08
C VAL A 54 -5.51 -3.44 0.96
N VAL A 55 -4.64 -3.13 0.03
CA VAL A 55 -4.15 -1.78 -0.26
C VAL A 55 -4.72 -1.34 -1.59
N THR A 56 -5.42 -0.20 -1.62
CA THR A 56 -6.03 0.36 -2.82
C THR A 56 -5.65 1.83 -2.96
N PHE A 57 -5.31 2.22 -4.18
CA PHE A 57 -4.92 3.58 -4.55
C PHE A 57 -5.97 4.17 -5.48
N TRP A 58 -6.50 5.33 -5.13
CA TRP A 58 -7.61 5.97 -5.80
C TRP A 58 -7.20 7.32 -6.37
N SER A 59 -7.69 7.62 -7.56
CA SER A 59 -7.44 8.91 -8.22
C SER A 59 -7.96 10.09 -7.42
N SER A 60 -9.08 9.90 -6.69
CA SER A 60 -9.68 10.92 -5.82
C SER A 60 -10.46 10.31 -4.66
N VAL A 61 -10.81 11.14 -3.68
CA VAL A 61 -11.72 10.80 -2.57
C VAL A 61 -13.10 10.43 -3.10
N GLU A 62 -13.61 11.17 -4.09
CA GLU A 62 -14.92 10.96 -4.70
C GLU A 62 -15.03 9.60 -5.38
N ALA A 63 -13.95 9.18 -6.08
CA ALA A 63 -13.90 7.87 -6.71
C ALA A 63 -13.95 6.74 -5.66
N ALA A 64 -13.19 6.88 -4.59
CA ALA A 64 -13.22 5.94 -3.47
C ALA A 64 -14.60 5.89 -2.79
N LEU A 65 -15.18 7.06 -2.47
CA LEU A 65 -16.52 7.16 -1.87
C LEU A 65 -17.57 6.47 -2.73
N LYS A 66 -17.56 6.71 -4.03
CA LYS A 66 -18.49 6.09 -4.97
C LYS A 66 -18.39 4.56 -4.97
N ALA A 67 -17.17 4.03 -4.97
CA ALA A 67 -16.92 2.59 -4.97
C ALA A 67 -17.37 1.90 -3.67
N TYR A 68 -17.31 2.61 -2.54
CA TYR A 68 -17.73 2.09 -1.23
C TYR A 68 -19.11 2.55 -0.81
N GLY A 69 -19.94 3.08 -1.73
CA GLY A 69 -21.32 3.45 -1.45
C GLY A 69 -21.48 4.65 -0.51
N GLY A 70 -20.53 5.60 -0.56
CA GLY A 70 -20.56 6.84 0.22
C GLY A 70 -20.01 6.72 1.65
N ASP A 71 -19.60 5.53 2.08
CA ASP A 71 -19.09 5.30 3.44
C ASP A 71 -17.60 4.93 3.43
N MET A 72 -16.75 5.91 3.67
CA MET A 72 -15.30 5.72 3.78
C MET A 72 -14.91 4.91 5.03
N ALA A 73 -15.69 4.97 6.10
CA ALA A 73 -15.39 4.25 7.35
C ALA A 73 -15.76 2.75 7.26
N SER A 74 -16.44 2.34 6.20
CA SER A 74 -16.83 0.95 6.01
C SER A 74 -15.61 0.04 5.86
N VAL A 75 -15.47 -0.89 6.79
CA VAL A 75 -14.42 -1.91 6.77
C VAL A 75 -14.86 -3.04 5.85
N ARG A 76 -14.69 -2.85 4.53
CA ARG A 76 -15.07 -3.84 3.51
C ARG A 76 -14.14 -3.79 2.30
N THR A 77 -14.12 -4.84 1.50
CA THR A 77 -13.53 -4.89 0.16
C THR A 77 -14.57 -4.49 -0.90
N LEU A 78 -14.14 -4.25 -2.14
CA LEU A 78 -15.02 -3.78 -3.22
C LEU A 78 -16.23 -4.70 -3.48
N ASP A 79 -16.06 -5.99 -3.35
CA ASP A 79 -17.07 -7.00 -3.70
C ASP A 79 -17.68 -7.71 -2.47
N GLY A 80 -17.33 -7.25 -1.27
CA GLY A 80 -17.75 -7.92 -0.04
C GLY A 80 -17.11 -9.31 0.15
N LEU A 81 -15.97 -9.59 -0.50
CA LEU A 81 -15.15 -10.80 -0.31
C LEU A 81 -14.71 -11.03 1.14
N ALA A 82 -14.94 -10.05 1.99
CA ALA A 82 -14.70 -10.10 3.42
C ALA A 82 -15.44 -11.22 4.19
N ARG A 83 -16.25 -12.04 3.52
CA ARG A 83 -16.92 -13.17 4.18
C ARG A 83 -15.95 -14.23 4.69
N ASP A 84 -14.76 -14.31 4.09
CA ASP A 84 -13.72 -15.29 4.44
C ASP A 84 -12.60 -14.68 5.29
N ALA A 85 -12.72 -13.40 5.68
CA ALA A 85 -11.79 -12.69 6.52
C ALA A 85 -12.52 -11.81 7.53
N ASP A 86 -12.00 -11.76 8.75
CA ASP A 86 -12.45 -10.84 9.79
C ASP A 86 -11.74 -9.50 9.60
N LEU A 87 -12.37 -8.57 8.87
CA LEU A 87 -11.84 -7.24 8.66
C LEU A 87 -11.96 -6.41 9.94
N THR A 88 -10.84 -5.82 10.38
CA THR A 88 -10.73 -5.19 11.70
C THR A 88 -10.49 -3.68 11.64
N ALA A 89 -9.87 -3.18 10.57
CA ALA A 89 -9.50 -1.77 10.47
C ALA A 89 -9.50 -1.28 9.04
N VAL A 90 -9.77 0.03 8.88
CA VAL A 90 -9.58 0.77 7.64
C VAL A 90 -8.83 2.08 7.94
N GLU A 91 -7.85 2.39 7.11
CA GLU A 91 -7.02 3.58 7.23
C GLU A 91 -6.92 4.28 5.87
N TYR A 92 -6.90 5.60 5.90
CA TYR A 92 -6.79 6.46 4.71
C TYR A 92 -5.61 7.40 4.84
N PHE A 93 -4.88 7.58 3.73
CA PHE A 93 -3.76 8.51 3.63
C PHE A 93 -3.90 9.33 2.35
N GLU A 94 -3.57 10.60 2.42
CA GLU A 94 -3.30 11.41 1.24
C GLU A 94 -1.93 11.01 0.69
N ILE A 95 -1.86 10.75 -0.61
CA ILE A 95 -0.59 10.41 -1.26
C ILE A 95 0.13 11.68 -1.64
N ASP A 96 1.30 11.88 -1.05
CA ASP A 96 2.18 13.01 -1.29
C ASP A 96 3.15 12.74 -2.45
N GLU A 97 3.64 11.51 -2.55
CA GLU A 97 4.62 11.12 -3.55
C GLU A 97 4.38 9.70 -4.04
N THR A 98 4.62 9.48 -5.33
CA THR A 98 4.44 8.20 -5.99
C THR A 98 5.59 7.95 -6.94
N GLN A 99 6.18 6.76 -6.87
CA GLN A 99 7.20 6.30 -7.78
C GLN A 99 6.80 4.94 -8.36
N PHE A 100 6.78 4.84 -9.70
CA PHE A 100 6.55 3.58 -10.39
C PHE A 100 7.76 3.24 -11.25
N ARG A 101 8.14 1.98 -11.23
CA ARG A 101 9.03 1.41 -12.23
C ARG A 101 8.19 0.58 -13.20
N ARG A 102 8.53 0.65 -14.48
CA ARG A 102 7.93 -0.22 -15.49
C ARG A 102 8.33 -1.66 -15.21
N SER A 103 7.53 -2.37 -14.46
CA SER A 103 7.64 -3.82 -14.33
C SER A 103 6.28 -4.42 -14.68
N ARG A 104 6.30 -5.41 -15.57
CA ARG A 104 5.16 -6.30 -15.80
C ARG A 104 5.18 -7.48 -14.85
N VAL A 105 6.17 -7.53 -13.95
CA VAL A 105 6.34 -8.61 -13.00
C VAL A 105 5.47 -8.30 -11.80
N ASP A 106 4.68 -9.28 -11.38
CA ASP A 106 3.92 -9.21 -10.15
C ASP A 106 4.89 -9.07 -8.96
N ALA A 107 4.52 -8.23 -8.02
CA ALA A 107 5.32 -8.05 -6.82
C ALA A 107 5.46 -9.37 -6.06
N ALA A 108 6.69 -9.74 -5.70
CA ALA A 108 6.94 -10.88 -4.83
C ALA A 108 6.83 -10.51 -3.35
N VAL A 109 6.98 -9.23 -3.03
CA VAL A 109 6.92 -8.69 -1.67
C VAL A 109 6.20 -7.36 -1.67
N LEU A 110 5.25 -7.20 -0.75
CA LEU A 110 4.64 -5.91 -0.38
C LEU A 110 5.11 -5.54 1.02
N ARG A 111 5.56 -4.30 1.18
CA ARG A 111 6.03 -3.79 2.45
C ARG A 111 5.29 -2.53 2.82
N LEU A 112 4.78 -2.51 4.04
CA LEU A 112 4.11 -1.36 4.64
C LEU A 112 4.95 -0.87 5.82
N THR A 113 5.30 0.39 5.79
CA THR A 113 6.04 1.05 6.85
C THR A 113 5.23 2.24 7.35
N PHE A 114 5.03 2.34 8.64
CA PHE A 114 4.30 3.43 9.28
C PHE A 114 5.18 4.11 10.31
N GLY A 115 5.14 5.44 10.31
CA GLY A 115 5.81 6.24 11.32
C GLY A 115 4.89 7.35 11.82
N ARG A 116 4.91 7.65 13.12
CA ARG A 116 4.23 8.81 13.69
C ARG A 116 5.25 9.87 14.06
N VAL A 117 5.01 11.09 13.66
CA VAL A 117 5.88 12.23 13.92
C VAL A 117 5.07 13.42 14.42
N ALA A 118 5.70 14.28 15.20
CA ALA A 118 5.11 15.55 15.59
C ALA A 118 4.85 16.43 14.36
N LYS A 119 3.76 17.18 14.38
CA LYS A 119 3.44 18.14 13.32
C LYS A 119 4.55 19.19 13.21
N GLY A 120 5.03 19.41 11.98
CA GLY A 120 6.13 20.33 11.67
C GLY A 120 7.43 19.61 11.27
N ILE A 121 7.69 18.41 11.80
CA ILE A 121 8.82 17.57 11.38
C ILE A 121 8.46 16.76 10.13
N ASP A 122 7.17 16.53 9.89
CA ASP A 122 6.63 15.77 8.76
C ASP A 122 7.14 16.28 7.41
N ALA A 123 7.24 17.59 7.20
CA ALA A 123 7.72 18.18 5.95
C ALA A 123 9.19 17.84 5.65
N GLU A 124 10.05 17.84 6.66
CA GLU A 124 11.46 17.46 6.51
C GLU A 124 11.60 15.98 6.14
N ILE A 125 10.84 15.12 6.84
CA ILE A 125 10.84 13.68 6.57
C ILE A 125 10.30 13.38 5.17
N GLN A 126 9.24 14.05 4.74
CA GLN A 126 8.72 13.92 3.38
C GLN A 126 9.74 14.33 2.33
N GLN A 127 10.45 15.43 2.53
CA GLN A 127 11.50 15.87 1.61
C GLN A 127 12.63 14.84 1.54
N GLU A 128 13.04 14.29 2.67
CA GLU A 128 14.06 13.24 2.71
C GLU A 128 13.58 11.96 2.00
N LEU A 129 12.36 11.52 2.25
CA LEU A 129 11.77 10.38 1.55
C LEU A 129 11.70 10.61 0.04
N ARG A 130 11.30 11.81 -0.41
CA ARG A 130 11.29 12.17 -1.84
C ARG A 130 12.66 12.07 -2.47
N SER A 131 13.68 12.65 -1.84
CA SER A 131 15.05 12.58 -2.37
C SER A 131 15.54 11.15 -2.52
N ARG A 132 15.21 10.29 -1.56
CA ARG A 132 15.58 8.87 -1.57
C ARG A 132 14.75 8.00 -2.54
N LEU A 133 13.51 8.40 -2.86
CA LEU A 133 12.71 7.69 -3.87
C LEU A 133 13.39 7.66 -5.24
N HIS A 134 14.21 8.64 -5.57
CA HIS A 134 14.96 8.67 -6.83
C HIS A 134 16.15 7.68 -6.83
N GLU A 135 16.58 7.23 -5.67
CA GLU A 135 17.69 6.28 -5.48
C GLU A 135 17.19 4.84 -5.32
N LEU A 136 15.97 4.54 -5.76
CA LEU A 136 15.34 3.24 -5.55
C LEU A 136 16.16 2.08 -6.10
N GLU A 137 16.24 1.04 -5.29
CA GLU A 137 16.77 -0.27 -5.69
C GLU A 137 16.12 -0.78 -6.98
N PRO A 138 16.89 -1.37 -7.90
CA PRO A 138 16.36 -1.90 -9.16
C PRO A 138 15.17 -2.87 -9.00
N ALA A 139 15.14 -3.61 -7.90
CA ALA A 139 14.07 -4.58 -7.61
C ALA A 139 12.80 -3.97 -7.00
N MET A 140 12.80 -2.69 -6.62
CA MET A 140 11.59 -2.01 -6.19
C MET A 140 10.77 -1.60 -7.40
N THR A 141 9.59 -2.16 -7.54
CA THR A 141 8.70 -1.92 -8.68
C THR A 141 7.81 -0.71 -8.47
N GLU A 142 7.46 -0.43 -7.22
CA GLU A 142 6.56 0.66 -6.84
C GLU A 142 6.92 1.20 -5.46
N ALA A 143 6.68 2.50 -5.25
CA ALA A 143 6.75 3.14 -3.95
C ALA A 143 5.73 4.28 -3.85
N TYR A 144 5.17 4.45 -2.66
CA TYR A 144 4.19 5.48 -2.33
C TYR A 144 4.50 6.07 -0.97
N VAL A 145 4.43 7.38 -0.87
CA VAL A 145 4.49 8.10 0.40
C VAL A 145 3.15 8.79 0.62
N GLY A 146 2.51 8.48 1.73
CA GLY A 146 1.25 9.07 2.11
C GLY A 146 1.27 9.57 3.55
N ARG A 147 0.34 10.47 3.88
CA ARG A 147 0.19 11.03 5.22
C ARG A 147 -1.26 11.12 5.65
N ARG A 148 -1.47 11.13 6.96
CA ARG A 148 -2.74 11.49 7.59
C ARG A 148 -2.54 12.15 8.93
N MET A 149 -3.50 12.96 9.35
CA MET A 149 -3.55 13.49 10.71
C MET A 149 -4.07 12.43 11.67
N VAL A 150 -3.42 12.30 12.82
CA VAL A 150 -3.84 11.44 13.94
C VAL A 150 -3.77 12.26 15.22
N GLY A 151 -4.87 12.90 15.58
CA GLY A 151 -4.88 13.89 16.66
C GLY A 151 -4.05 15.12 16.28
N HIS A 152 -3.00 15.39 17.05
CA HIS A 152 -2.06 16.50 16.81
C HIS A 152 -0.82 16.09 15.98
N ASP A 153 -0.64 14.79 15.75
CA ASP A 153 0.51 14.23 15.05
C ASP A 153 0.20 13.93 13.59
N VAL A 154 1.26 13.67 12.82
CA VAL A 154 1.17 13.19 11.46
C VAL A 154 1.63 11.74 11.41
N GLN A 155 0.83 10.85 10.86
CA GLN A 155 1.25 9.51 10.50
C GLN A 155 1.66 9.49 9.04
N ILE A 156 2.88 9.02 8.78
CA ILE A 156 3.43 8.80 7.45
C ILE A 156 3.33 7.31 7.13
N ALA A 157 2.85 6.99 5.92
CA ALA A 157 2.85 5.65 5.38
C ALA A 157 3.81 5.58 4.19
N PHE A 158 4.72 4.61 4.20
CA PHE A 158 5.55 4.26 3.07
C PHE A 158 5.19 2.85 2.63
N ILE A 159 4.66 2.74 1.42
CA ILE A 159 4.26 1.47 0.81
C ILE A 159 5.21 1.18 -0.33
N SER A 160 5.79 -0.01 -0.36
CA SER A 160 6.67 -0.43 -1.44
C SER A 160 6.39 -1.85 -1.89
N ALA A 161 6.47 -2.08 -3.21
CA ALA A 161 6.35 -3.38 -3.83
C ALA A 161 7.68 -3.77 -4.51
N TRP A 162 8.05 -5.03 -4.45
CA TRP A 162 9.35 -5.56 -4.86
C TRP A 162 9.18 -6.81 -5.73
N ASP A 163 10.02 -6.97 -6.74
CA ASP A 163 10.03 -8.15 -7.62
C ASP A 163 10.72 -9.36 -6.98
N THR A 164 11.62 -9.16 -6.01
CA THR A 164 12.32 -10.23 -5.30
C THR A 164 12.34 -10.03 -3.79
N ALA A 165 12.37 -11.12 -3.03
CA ALA A 165 12.49 -11.06 -1.57
C ALA A 165 13.94 -10.79 -1.10
N SER A 166 14.92 -10.97 -1.97
CA SER A 166 16.35 -10.87 -1.62
C SER A 166 16.87 -9.45 -1.43
N THR A 167 16.21 -8.48 -2.03
CA THR A 167 16.66 -7.08 -2.07
C THR A 167 16.17 -6.22 -0.92
N ARG A 168 15.36 -6.76 0.00
CA ARG A 168 14.82 -5.98 1.13
C ARG A 168 15.85 -5.68 2.24
N ARG A 169 16.92 -6.49 2.37
CA ARG A 169 17.92 -6.32 3.44
C ARG A 169 18.74 -5.02 3.37
N PRO A 170 19.26 -4.60 2.21
CA PRO A 170 20.05 -3.38 2.13
C PRO A 170 19.26 -2.13 2.51
N LEU A 171 17.99 -2.04 2.11
CA LEU A 171 17.14 -0.90 2.46
C LEU A 171 16.76 -0.87 3.94
N ASP A 172 16.55 -2.03 4.56
CA ASP A 172 16.28 -2.11 6.00
C ASP A 172 17.43 -1.56 6.83
N GLN A 173 18.68 -1.77 6.37
CA GLN A 173 19.87 -1.38 7.10
C GLN A 173 20.35 0.04 6.77
N ALA A 174 20.19 0.50 5.54
CA ALA A 174 20.74 1.77 5.09
C ALA A 174 19.72 2.93 5.06
N PHE A 175 18.43 2.62 4.82
CA PHE A 175 17.41 3.65 4.60
C PHE A 175 16.72 4.09 5.89
N TRP A 176 16.38 3.13 6.76
CA TRP A 176 15.52 3.40 7.92
C TRP A 176 16.25 3.84 9.19
N PRO A 177 17.51 3.44 9.50
CA PRO A 177 18.15 3.83 10.75
C PRO A 177 18.24 5.33 10.97
N ASP A 178 18.52 6.10 9.90
CA ASP A 178 18.66 7.55 9.98
C ASP A 178 17.32 8.26 10.18
N ILE A 179 16.24 7.67 9.65
CA ILE A 179 14.90 8.24 9.72
C ILE A 179 14.15 7.72 10.94
N SER A 180 14.33 6.45 11.31
CA SER A 180 13.56 5.81 12.40
C SER A 180 13.71 6.52 13.74
N GLY A 181 14.86 7.12 14.03
CA GLY A 181 15.10 7.89 15.24
C GLY A 181 14.28 9.18 15.36
N ARG A 182 13.64 9.63 14.29
CA ARG A 182 12.77 10.82 14.27
C ARG A 182 11.30 10.51 14.50
N TYR A 183 10.93 9.22 14.50
CA TYR A 183 9.57 8.78 14.73
C TYR A 183 9.34 8.44 16.20
N GLU A 184 8.20 8.88 16.75
CA GLU A 184 7.75 8.45 18.09
C GLU A 184 7.32 6.99 18.09
N ARG A 185 6.79 6.52 16.95
CA ARG A 185 6.41 5.15 16.73
C ARG A 185 6.74 4.78 15.28
N PHE A 186 7.43 3.66 15.13
CA PHE A 186 7.83 3.13 13.84
C PHE A 186 7.49 1.65 13.74
N ASP A 187 6.74 1.28 12.68
CA ASP A 187 6.29 -0.09 12.44
C ASP A 187 6.55 -0.48 10.99
N VAL A 188 7.08 -1.67 10.79
CA VAL A 188 7.38 -2.23 9.47
C VAL A 188 6.79 -3.62 9.34
N ALA A 189 5.93 -3.82 8.36
CA ALA A 189 5.32 -5.09 8.06
C ALA A 189 5.62 -5.51 6.63
N THR A 190 5.93 -6.79 6.45
CA THR A 190 6.21 -7.40 5.14
C THR A 190 5.22 -8.50 4.87
N TYR A 191 4.63 -8.46 3.67
CA TYR A 191 3.56 -9.36 3.24
C TYR A 191 3.94 -10.06 1.95
N ARG A 192 3.43 -11.26 1.76
CA ARG A 192 3.43 -12.00 0.50
C ARG A 192 2.16 -11.60 -0.28
N PRO A 193 2.28 -11.00 -1.47
CA PRO A 193 1.13 -10.71 -2.30
C PRO A 193 0.36 -11.97 -2.69
N ILE A 194 -0.96 -11.86 -2.67
CA ILE A 194 -1.90 -12.82 -3.26
C ILE A 194 -2.16 -12.40 -4.70
N VAL A 195 -2.49 -11.11 -4.88
CA VAL A 195 -2.76 -10.51 -6.19
C VAL A 195 -2.42 -9.03 -6.16
N SER A 196 -2.00 -8.53 -7.32
CA SER A 196 -1.76 -7.11 -7.58
C SER A 196 -2.32 -6.74 -8.93
N GLY A 197 -2.67 -5.48 -9.12
CA GLY A 197 -3.15 -5.01 -10.41
C GLY A 197 -3.32 -3.50 -10.47
N ALA A 198 -3.56 -3.01 -11.69
CA ALA A 198 -3.83 -1.62 -12.00
C ALA A 198 -5.08 -1.52 -12.87
N GLU A 199 -5.65 -0.30 -13.00
CA GLU A 199 -6.76 -0.02 -13.89
C GLU A 199 -6.44 -0.44 -15.35
N SER A 200 -7.41 -1.07 -16.01
CA SER A 200 -7.29 -1.45 -17.41
C SER A 200 -7.18 -0.18 -18.27
N GLY A 201 -6.01 0.09 -18.82
CA GLY A 201 -5.78 1.26 -19.68
C GLY A 201 -5.03 2.44 -19.03
N SER A 202 -4.72 2.38 -17.75
CA SER A 202 -3.79 3.32 -17.13
C SER A 202 -2.36 3.03 -17.60
N ALA A 203 -1.96 3.67 -18.72
CA ALA A 203 -0.54 3.86 -18.96
C ALA A 203 0.01 4.67 -17.78
N ALA A 204 0.99 4.14 -17.04
CA ALA A 204 1.67 4.91 -16.01
C ALA A 204 2.06 6.27 -16.59
N PRO A 205 1.79 7.39 -15.87
CA PRO A 205 2.19 8.69 -16.36
C PRO A 205 3.69 8.63 -16.68
N GLU A 206 4.05 8.96 -17.91
CA GLU A 206 5.45 9.12 -18.28
C GLU A 206 5.99 10.26 -17.42
N ILE A 207 6.85 9.92 -16.45
CA ILE A 207 7.60 10.93 -15.69
C ILE A 207 8.45 11.63 -16.72
N GLY A 208 8.06 12.87 -17.04
CA GLY A 208 8.73 13.69 -18.01
C GLY A 208 10.22 13.75 -17.69
N ARG A 209 11.06 13.34 -18.64
CA ARG A 209 12.48 13.67 -18.63
C ARG A 209 12.56 15.18 -18.64
N ALA A 210 12.96 15.75 -17.51
CA ALA A 210 13.43 17.13 -17.51
C ALA A 210 14.58 17.20 -18.52
N HIS A 211 14.36 17.90 -19.62
CA HIS A 211 15.45 18.29 -20.52
C HIS A 211 16.35 19.26 -19.74
N VAL A 212 17.59 18.82 -19.51
CA VAL A 212 18.70 19.68 -19.14
C VAL A 212 19.09 20.51 -20.34
#